data_fe4323a7ee5c4f45911cda9a0e50868b
#
_entry.id   fe4323a7ee5c4f45911cda9a0e50868b
#
_cell.length_a   1.000
_cell.length_b   1.000
_cell.length_c   1.000
_cell.angle_alpha   90.00
_cell.angle_beta   90.00
_cell.angle_gamma   90.00
#
_symmetry.space_group_name_H-M   'P 1'
#
loop_
_entity.id
_entity.type
_entity.pdbx_description
1 polymer ?
#
loop_
_entity_poly.entity_id
_entity_poly.type
_entity_poly.pdbx_seq_one_letter_code
_entity_poly.pdbx_strand_id
1 'polypeptide(L)'
;MRVLNRRAFNGLCVALGSFVASSDASAVEPASGTASSGATRTVKFPTGTVVPALGQGSAGLGQGRHPAAEEEEALRTGLSLGMTLIDTSGDYGEGRSEELIKRVIAGQRDRVFVVSKVEANDVTRGAMARSCEASLTRLGTNYLDLYLLHWPLSNAHFPEMVAGFERLRAASKIRSWGVSNFSVRQMEDLFGIPQGDRCATNQVPYSIGHRSIERNLLPWCEQHGMPVMAYSPLGGPGASLLRDPTLARIGAARGCSAAAIALAWTIRNGNVIAIPESGSAAHVKENAVALSLTLTPQELQTLDAVHPPPGR
;
A
#
# COMPACT_ATOMS: atom_id res chain seq x y z
N MET A 1 -11.89 52.83 35.51
CA MET A 1 -11.78 54.32 35.44
C MET A 1 -10.87 54.68 34.28
N ARG A 2 -11.42 55.48 33.38
CA ARG A 2 -10.83 56.30 32.26
C ARG A 2 -10.10 55.55 31.15
N VAL A 3 -10.64 55.36 29.98
CA VAL A 3 -11.35 56.18 28.93
C VAL A 3 -10.44 57.29 28.33
N LEU A 4 -10.50 57.34 26.98
CA LEU A 4 -10.19 58.43 26.06
C LEU A 4 -8.82 58.37 25.35
N ASN A 5 -8.66 58.76 24.10
CA ASN A 5 -9.57 59.01 22.95
C ASN A 5 -8.68 59.35 21.73
N ARG A 6 -9.17 59.00 20.56
CA ARG A 6 -9.10 59.56 19.21
C ARG A 6 -8.35 60.88 18.93
N ARG A 7 -7.80 60.96 17.71
CA ARG A 7 -7.84 61.92 16.60
C ARG A 7 -6.45 62.20 16.07
N ALA A 8 -6.11 61.84 14.83
CA ALA A 8 -6.42 62.51 13.57
C ALA A 8 -5.75 63.90 13.44
N PHE A 9 -4.82 64.04 12.46
CA PHE A 9 -4.76 65.24 11.63
C PHE A 9 -4.04 65.00 10.28
N ASN A 10 -4.59 65.67 9.29
CA ASN A 10 -4.33 65.67 7.86
C ASN A 10 -3.04 66.37 7.43
N GLY A 11 -2.53 65.93 6.25
CA GLY A 11 -2.33 66.81 5.10
C GLY A 11 -0.96 67.48 4.93
N LEU A 12 -0.30 67.22 3.84
CA LEU A 12 0.02 68.18 2.80
C LEU A 12 0.74 67.55 1.62
N CYS A 13 0.17 67.74 0.44
CA CYS A 13 0.79 67.49 -0.86
C CYS A 13 1.92 68.49 -1.18
N VAL A 14 3.04 68.04 -1.77
CA VAL A 14 3.75 68.83 -2.81
C VAL A 14 4.33 67.87 -3.83
N ALA A 15 4.09 68.17 -5.08
CA ALA A 15 4.47 67.50 -6.29
C ALA A 15 5.86 67.86 -6.81
N LEU A 16 6.31 67.06 -7.79
CA LEU A 16 7.27 67.33 -8.88
C LEU A 16 8.64 66.63 -8.79
N GLY A 17 8.86 65.84 -9.82
CA GLY A 17 10.20 65.40 -10.23
C GLY A 17 10.18 64.12 -11.02
N SER A 18 9.84 64.19 -12.32
CA SER A 18 9.96 63.09 -13.28
C SER A 18 11.46 62.71 -13.49
N PHE A 19 11.82 61.45 -13.24
CA PHE A 19 13.01 60.86 -13.85
C PHE A 19 12.61 59.50 -14.40
N VAL A 20 12.64 59.42 -15.74
CA VAL A 20 12.50 58.14 -16.48
C VAL A 20 13.82 57.43 -16.36
N ALA A 21 13.83 56.28 -15.71
CA ALA A 21 14.88 55.30 -15.82
C ALA A 21 14.22 53.98 -16.24
N SER A 22 14.44 53.65 -17.52
CA SER A 22 14.09 52.32 -18.06
C SER A 22 14.98 51.27 -17.41
N SER A 23 14.42 50.40 -16.62
CA SER A 23 15.03 49.18 -16.21
C SER A 23 14.16 48.01 -16.70
N ASP A 24 14.68 47.28 -17.68
CA ASP A 24 14.15 46.01 -18.13
C ASP A 24 14.10 45.04 -16.94
N ALA A 25 12.93 44.93 -16.32
CA ALA A 25 12.63 43.84 -15.41
C ALA A 25 12.11 42.68 -16.24
N SER A 26 13.01 41.76 -16.61
CA SER A 26 12.61 40.43 -17.09
C SER A 26 11.76 39.79 -16.02
N ALA A 27 10.46 39.73 -16.24
CA ALA A 27 9.53 38.95 -15.44
C ALA A 27 9.93 37.48 -15.60
N VAL A 28 10.50 36.90 -14.54
CA VAL A 28 10.62 35.45 -14.41
C VAL A 28 9.18 34.95 -14.19
N GLU A 29 8.58 34.42 -15.24
CA GLU A 29 7.32 33.66 -15.11
C GLU A 29 7.55 32.51 -14.13
N PRO A 30 6.65 32.33 -13.12
CA PRO A 30 6.69 31.12 -12.32
C PRO A 30 6.41 29.95 -13.27
N ALA A 31 7.38 29.04 -13.37
CA ALA A 31 7.22 27.78 -14.08
C ALA A 31 5.95 27.10 -13.56
N SER A 32 4.89 27.17 -14.34
CA SER A 32 3.68 26.35 -14.15
C SER A 32 4.09 24.91 -14.38
N GLY A 33 4.52 24.26 -13.30
CA GLY A 33 4.69 22.83 -13.27
C GLY A 33 3.32 22.19 -13.52
N THR A 34 3.02 21.91 -14.79
CA THR A 34 1.94 21.02 -15.15
C THR A 34 2.22 19.71 -14.47
N ALA A 35 1.48 19.43 -13.38
CA ALA A 35 1.41 18.09 -12.83
C ALA A 35 0.93 17.19 -13.98
N SER A 36 1.86 16.48 -14.58
CA SER A 36 1.54 15.39 -15.50
C SER A 36 0.58 14.48 -14.75
N SER A 37 -0.64 14.32 -15.26
CA SER A 37 -1.58 13.32 -14.78
C SER A 37 -0.99 11.95 -15.13
N GLY A 38 0.00 11.51 -14.35
CA GLY A 38 0.61 10.20 -14.48
C GLY A 38 -0.47 9.15 -14.31
N ALA A 39 -0.55 8.21 -15.25
CA ALA A 39 -1.45 7.08 -15.13
C ALA A 39 -1.20 6.37 -13.78
N THR A 40 -2.28 6.07 -13.06
CA THR A 40 -2.21 5.32 -11.80
C THR A 40 -1.47 4.00 -12.03
N ARG A 41 -0.44 3.73 -11.23
CA ARG A 41 0.32 2.48 -11.34
C ARG A 41 -0.52 1.29 -10.97
N THR A 42 -0.50 0.28 -11.82
CA THR A 42 -1.22 -0.97 -11.62
C THR A 42 -0.29 -2.16 -11.73
N VAL A 43 -0.71 -3.27 -11.14
CA VAL A 43 -0.04 -4.57 -11.18
C VAL A 43 -1.03 -5.62 -11.67
N LYS A 44 -0.56 -6.54 -12.50
CA LYS A 44 -1.38 -7.61 -13.06
C LYS A 44 -1.02 -8.95 -12.42
N PHE A 45 -2.02 -9.64 -11.89
CA PHE A 45 -1.88 -11.02 -11.43
C PHE A 45 -1.83 -12.03 -12.59
N PRO A 46 -1.29 -13.25 -12.38
CA PRO A 46 -1.29 -14.32 -13.39
C PRO A 46 -2.69 -14.66 -13.91
N THR A 47 -3.72 -14.46 -13.10
CA THR A 47 -5.14 -14.63 -13.49
C THR A 47 -5.64 -13.60 -14.49
N GLY A 48 -4.85 -12.58 -14.81
CA GLY A 48 -5.24 -11.46 -15.68
C GLY A 48 -5.86 -10.28 -14.93
N THR A 49 -6.19 -10.44 -13.65
CA THR A 49 -6.78 -9.38 -12.81
C THR A 49 -5.77 -8.25 -12.60
N VAL A 50 -6.19 -7.01 -12.81
CA VAL A 50 -5.39 -5.81 -12.63
C VAL A 50 -5.84 -5.08 -11.36
N VAL A 51 -4.89 -4.71 -10.52
CA VAL A 51 -5.13 -3.97 -9.26
C VAL A 51 -4.20 -2.76 -9.16
N PRO A 52 -4.50 -1.75 -8.34
CA PRO A 52 -3.55 -0.68 -8.08
C PRO A 52 -2.28 -1.23 -7.42
N ALA A 53 -1.12 -0.65 -7.74
CA ALA A 53 0.16 -1.00 -7.11
C ALA A 53 0.24 -0.61 -5.63
N LEU A 54 -0.71 0.18 -5.14
CA LEU A 54 -0.84 0.58 -3.75
C LEU A 54 -2.23 0.19 -3.25
N GLY A 55 -2.27 -0.70 -2.27
CA GLY A 55 -3.47 -1.10 -1.53
C GLY A 55 -3.46 -0.54 -0.10
N GLN A 56 -4.31 -1.09 0.76
CA GLN A 56 -4.49 -0.70 2.14
C GLN A 56 -4.39 -1.93 3.04
N GLY A 57 -3.44 -1.95 3.99
CA GLY A 57 -3.34 -2.95 5.04
C GLY A 57 -4.28 -2.63 6.20
N SER A 58 -4.61 -3.64 7.00
CA SER A 58 -5.53 -3.49 8.13
C SER A 58 -5.12 -4.26 9.39
N ALA A 59 -3.85 -4.67 9.51
CA ALA A 59 -3.37 -5.52 10.59
C ALA A 59 -3.62 -4.97 12.00
N GLY A 60 -3.65 -3.65 12.15
CA GLY A 60 -3.93 -2.98 13.42
C GLY A 60 -5.28 -2.26 13.49
N LEU A 61 -6.09 -2.31 12.44
CA LEU A 61 -7.41 -1.67 12.42
C LEU A 61 -8.47 -2.55 13.10
N GLY A 62 -9.50 -1.93 13.64
CA GLY A 62 -10.55 -2.60 14.41
C GLY A 62 -10.12 -3.02 15.80
N GLN A 63 -8.97 -2.55 16.30
CA GLN A 63 -8.39 -2.93 17.58
C GLN A 63 -8.39 -1.80 18.61
N GLY A 64 -9.12 -0.72 18.35
CA GLY A 64 -9.27 0.39 19.31
C GLY A 64 -8.09 1.35 19.39
N ARG A 65 -7.17 1.34 18.42
CA ARG A 65 -6.07 2.32 18.34
C ARG A 65 -6.58 3.70 17.94
N HIS A 66 -7.62 3.74 17.14
CA HIS A 66 -8.37 4.92 16.74
C HIS A 66 -9.86 4.64 16.88
N PRO A 67 -10.72 5.67 16.94
CA PRO A 67 -12.17 5.49 16.82
C PRO A 67 -12.51 4.76 15.51
N ALA A 68 -13.43 3.78 15.57
CA ALA A 68 -13.80 2.99 14.41
C ALA A 68 -14.26 3.84 13.21
N ALA A 69 -14.95 4.96 13.46
CA ALA A 69 -15.39 5.88 12.42
C ALA A 69 -14.21 6.55 11.67
N GLU A 70 -13.11 6.85 12.37
CA GLU A 70 -11.90 7.41 11.75
C GLU A 70 -11.18 6.36 10.89
N GLU A 71 -11.10 5.11 11.37
CA GLU A 71 -10.51 4.00 10.61
C GLU A 71 -11.35 3.68 9.35
N GLU A 72 -12.68 3.70 9.45
CA GLU A 72 -13.58 3.56 8.30
C GLU A 72 -13.39 4.70 7.29
N GLU A 73 -13.30 5.94 7.76
CA GLU A 73 -13.06 7.11 6.90
C GLU A 73 -11.70 7.02 6.21
N ALA A 74 -10.66 6.55 6.91
CA ALA A 74 -9.35 6.33 6.32
C ALA A 74 -9.41 5.33 5.15
N LEU A 75 -10.04 4.16 5.36
CA LEU A 75 -10.21 3.15 4.31
C LEU A 75 -11.05 3.67 3.13
N ARG A 76 -12.18 4.38 3.40
CA ARG A 76 -13.02 4.99 2.36
C ARG A 76 -12.26 6.05 1.56
N THR A 77 -11.45 6.85 2.25
CA THR A 77 -10.57 7.82 1.60
C THR A 77 -9.61 7.13 0.64
N GLY A 78 -8.97 6.03 1.06
CA GLY A 78 -8.09 5.26 0.19
C GLY A 78 -8.81 4.69 -1.03
N LEU A 79 -10.02 4.14 -0.86
CA LEU A 79 -10.85 3.67 -1.99
C LEU A 79 -11.14 4.80 -2.99
N SER A 80 -11.48 6.00 -2.50
CA SER A 80 -11.78 7.17 -3.36
C SER A 80 -10.55 7.67 -4.12
N LEU A 81 -9.34 7.41 -3.60
CA LEU A 81 -8.07 7.77 -4.21
C LEU A 81 -7.45 6.66 -5.09
N GLY A 82 -8.21 5.59 -5.34
CA GLY A 82 -7.78 4.50 -6.21
C GLY A 82 -7.04 3.36 -5.52
N MET A 83 -6.87 3.36 -4.19
CA MET A 83 -6.30 2.26 -3.42
C MET A 83 -7.36 1.19 -3.16
N THR A 84 -7.87 0.57 -4.23
CA THR A 84 -9.06 -0.30 -4.21
C THR A 84 -8.77 -1.73 -3.74
N LEU A 85 -7.53 -2.07 -3.40
CA LEU A 85 -7.17 -3.33 -2.76
C LEU A 85 -7.11 -3.14 -1.25
N ILE A 86 -7.82 -3.99 -0.48
CA ILE A 86 -7.76 -4.03 0.99
C ILE A 86 -7.27 -5.41 1.42
N ASP A 87 -6.17 -5.43 2.20
CA ASP A 87 -5.59 -6.64 2.79
C ASP A 87 -5.98 -6.75 4.27
N THR A 88 -6.53 -7.90 4.64
CA THR A 88 -6.92 -8.23 6.01
C THR A 88 -6.58 -9.68 6.36
N SER A 89 -6.99 -10.14 7.53
CA SER A 89 -6.93 -11.53 8.00
C SER A 89 -8.00 -11.79 9.06
N GLY A 90 -8.49 -13.01 9.11
CA GLY A 90 -9.35 -13.47 10.22
C GLY A 90 -8.68 -13.42 11.59
N ASP A 91 -7.35 -13.42 11.64
CA ASP A 91 -6.55 -13.30 12.85
C ASP A 91 -6.39 -11.84 13.34
N TYR A 92 -6.55 -10.86 12.46
CA TYR A 92 -6.39 -9.45 12.82
C TYR A 92 -7.48 -8.97 13.78
N GLY A 93 -7.06 -8.75 15.04
CA GLY A 93 -7.97 -8.39 16.10
C GLY A 93 -9.07 -9.42 16.35
N GLU A 94 -8.80 -10.72 16.12
CA GLU A 94 -9.80 -11.79 16.26
C GLU A 94 -11.02 -11.59 15.34
N GLY A 95 -10.77 -11.10 14.11
CA GLY A 95 -11.78 -10.85 13.10
C GLY A 95 -12.38 -9.45 13.11
N ARG A 96 -12.07 -8.61 14.10
CA ARG A 96 -12.59 -7.22 14.18
C ARG A 96 -12.17 -6.36 12.99
N SER A 97 -10.99 -6.63 12.42
CA SER A 97 -10.56 -5.96 11.18
C SER A 97 -11.48 -6.29 10.00
N GLU A 98 -11.86 -7.56 9.82
CA GLU A 98 -12.81 -7.97 8.78
C GLU A 98 -14.22 -7.35 9.00
N GLU A 99 -14.68 -7.25 10.25
CA GLU A 99 -15.95 -6.58 10.59
C GLU A 99 -15.94 -5.09 10.32
N LEU A 100 -14.80 -4.41 10.54
CA LEU A 100 -14.61 -3.01 10.16
C LEU A 100 -14.70 -2.86 8.64
N ILE A 101 -13.99 -3.71 7.88
CA ILE A 101 -13.97 -3.68 6.42
C ILE A 101 -15.36 -3.96 5.84
N LYS A 102 -16.16 -4.85 6.43
CA LYS A 102 -17.56 -5.07 6.05
C LYS A 102 -18.33 -3.74 5.91
N ARG A 103 -18.19 -2.84 6.89
CA ARG A 103 -18.90 -1.53 6.87
C ARG A 103 -18.38 -0.61 5.77
N VAL A 104 -17.09 -0.74 5.43
CA VAL A 104 -16.45 0.06 4.37
C VAL A 104 -16.87 -0.40 2.98
N ILE A 105 -16.93 -1.72 2.74
CA ILE A 105 -17.23 -2.28 1.40
C ILE A 105 -18.72 -2.45 1.12
N ALA A 106 -19.60 -2.21 2.11
CA ALA A 106 -21.04 -2.31 1.96
C ALA A 106 -21.52 -1.45 0.79
N GLY A 107 -22.29 -2.05 -0.13
CA GLY A 107 -22.82 -1.39 -1.32
C GLY A 107 -21.82 -1.14 -2.45
N GLN A 108 -20.55 -1.55 -2.30
CA GLN A 108 -19.50 -1.39 -3.32
C GLN A 108 -18.51 -2.56 -3.38
N ARG A 109 -18.93 -3.75 -2.94
CA ARG A 109 -18.06 -4.95 -2.85
C ARG A 109 -17.36 -5.29 -4.17
N ASP A 110 -18.03 -5.13 -5.27
CA ASP A 110 -17.56 -5.41 -6.64
C ASP A 110 -16.45 -4.44 -7.10
N ARG A 111 -16.31 -3.30 -6.45
CA ARG A 111 -15.29 -2.28 -6.74
C ARG A 111 -14.04 -2.44 -5.88
N VAL A 112 -14.05 -3.35 -4.90
CA VAL A 112 -12.97 -3.53 -3.94
C VAL A 112 -12.37 -4.92 -4.09
N PHE A 113 -11.04 -4.99 -4.29
CA PHE A 113 -10.29 -6.24 -4.28
C PHE A 113 -9.95 -6.59 -2.83
N VAL A 114 -10.61 -7.61 -2.27
CA VAL A 114 -10.47 -8.00 -0.87
C VAL A 114 -9.55 -9.21 -0.75
N VAL A 115 -8.50 -9.05 0.07
CA VAL A 115 -7.56 -10.12 0.44
C VAL A 115 -7.78 -10.49 1.90
N SER A 116 -7.92 -11.79 2.19
CA SER A 116 -7.87 -12.30 3.56
C SER A 116 -6.95 -13.52 3.64
N LYS A 117 -6.77 -14.10 4.83
CA LYS A 117 -5.74 -15.12 5.06
C LYS A 117 -6.30 -16.27 5.93
N VAL A 118 -5.76 -17.48 5.69
CA VAL A 118 -5.96 -18.67 6.51
C VAL A 118 -4.68 -19.01 7.28
N GLU A 119 -4.83 -19.40 8.53
CA GLU A 119 -3.71 -19.83 9.35
C GLU A 119 -3.24 -21.26 9.00
N ALA A 120 -1.94 -21.51 9.13
CA ALA A 120 -1.34 -22.81 8.85
C ALA A 120 -1.99 -23.95 9.65
N ASN A 121 -2.35 -23.69 10.91
CA ASN A 121 -3.03 -24.67 11.77
C ASN A 121 -4.42 -25.07 11.24
N ASP A 122 -5.13 -24.18 10.58
CA ASP A 122 -6.44 -24.48 10.02
C ASP A 122 -6.33 -25.36 8.77
N VAL A 123 -5.25 -25.21 8.00
CA VAL A 123 -4.93 -26.11 6.88
C VAL A 123 -4.67 -27.51 7.40
N THR A 124 -3.74 -27.67 8.33
CA THR A 124 -3.32 -29.00 8.85
C THR A 124 -4.42 -29.72 9.64
N ARG A 125 -5.46 -29.01 10.10
CA ARG A 125 -6.63 -29.58 10.77
C ARG A 125 -7.84 -29.78 9.84
N GLY A 126 -7.69 -29.59 8.53
CA GLY A 126 -8.78 -29.67 7.58
C GLY A 126 -9.87 -28.60 7.79
N ALA A 127 -9.51 -27.45 8.40
CA ALA A 127 -10.45 -26.41 8.79
C ALA A 127 -10.50 -25.24 7.78
N MET A 128 -9.68 -25.24 6.72
CA MET A 128 -9.57 -24.15 5.76
C MET A 128 -10.92 -23.65 5.23
N ALA A 129 -11.84 -24.56 4.92
CA ALA A 129 -13.17 -24.18 4.42
C ALA A 129 -13.99 -23.44 5.50
N ARG A 130 -13.94 -23.89 6.75
CA ARG A 130 -14.62 -23.22 7.87
C ARG A 130 -14.02 -21.84 8.15
N SER A 131 -12.70 -21.71 8.09
CA SER A 131 -12.02 -20.43 8.26
C SER A 131 -12.39 -19.44 7.16
N CYS A 132 -12.45 -19.90 5.90
CA CYS A 132 -12.92 -19.08 4.78
C CYS A 132 -14.38 -18.62 4.98
N GLU A 133 -15.30 -19.51 5.33
CA GLU A 133 -16.70 -19.16 5.59
C GLU A 133 -16.84 -18.17 6.76
N ALA A 134 -16.05 -18.33 7.81
CA ALA A 134 -16.02 -17.38 8.92
C ALA A 134 -15.57 -15.99 8.47
N SER A 135 -14.50 -15.88 7.64
CA SER A 135 -14.06 -14.62 7.05
C SER A 135 -15.12 -14.00 6.15
N LEU A 136 -15.76 -14.79 5.27
CA LEU A 136 -16.85 -14.32 4.41
C LEU A 136 -18.04 -13.76 5.23
N THR A 137 -18.37 -14.41 6.33
CA THR A 137 -19.45 -13.98 7.24
C THR A 137 -19.09 -12.64 7.90
N ARG A 138 -17.87 -12.49 8.43
CA ARG A 138 -17.42 -11.25 9.07
C ARG A 138 -17.32 -10.11 8.07
N LEU A 139 -16.85 -10.37 6.85
CA LEU A 139 -16.77 -9.40 5.75
C LEU A 139 -18.14 -9.09 5.11
N GLY A 140 -19.17 -9.89 5.37
CA GLY A 140 -20.50 -9.71 4.78
C GLY A 140 -20.51 -9.87 3.25
N THR A 141 -19.73 -10.80 2.72
CA THR A 141 -19.60 -11.09 1.29
C THR A 141 -19.63 -12.59 1.04
N ASN A 142 -19.88 -13.00 -0.20
CA ASN A 142 -19.92 -14.42 -0.59
C ASN A 142 -18.65 -14.90 -1.30
N TYR A 143 -17.66 -13.99 -1.53
CA TYR A 143 -16.37 -14.33 -2.13
C TYR A 143 -15.24 -13.43 -1.65
N LEU A 144 -14.01 -13.95 -1.70
CA LEU A 144 -12.75 -13.19 -1.62
C LEU A 144 -12.12 -13.11 -3.02
N ASP A 145 -11.45 -12.02 -3.31
CA ASP A 145 -10.69 -11.90 -4.56
C ASP A 145 -9.38 -12.69 -4.48
N LEU A 146 -8.75 -12.67 -3.29
CA LEU A 146 -7.52 -13.41 -3.03
C LEU A 146 -7.55 -13.96 -1.60
N TYR A 147 -7.19 -15.24 -1.42
CA TYR A 147 -7.08 -15.88 -0.11
C TYR A 147 -5.68 -16.45 0.06
N LEU A 148 -4.97 -16.04 1.09
CA LEU A 148 -3.57 -16.39 1.30
C LEU A 148 -3.41 -17.40 2.43
N LEU A 149 -2.40 -18.29 2.31
CA LEU A 149 -1.83 -18.92 3.49
C LEU A 149 -0.99 -17.86 4.23
N HIS A 150 -1.31 -17.59 5.51
CA HIS A 150 -0.71 -16.49 6.27
C HIS A 150 0.76 -16.74 6.62
N TRP A 151 1.09 -17.96 7.04
CA TRP A 151 2.45 -18.37 7.40
C TRP A 151 2.80 -19.71 6.77
N PRO A 152 4.07 -19.94 6.46
CA PRO A 152 4.51 -21.22 5.91
C PRO A 152 4.18 -22.39 6.83
N LEU A 153 3.85 -23.52 6.24
CA LEU A 153 3.68 -24.81 6.89
C LEU A 153 4.70 -25.82 6.31
N SER A 154 4.76 -27.01 6.87
CA SER A 154 5.63 -28.05 6.35
C SER A 154 5.27 -28.40 4.89
N ASN A 155 6.26 -28.57 4.02
CA ASN A 155 6.07 -28.92 2.60
C ASN A 155 5.24 -30.20 2.41
N ALA A 156 5.25 -31.11 3.41
CA ALA A 156 4.41 -32.31 3.41
C ALA A 156 2.89 -32.01 3.31
N HIS A 157 2.46 -30.81 3.72
CA HIS A 157 1.08 -30.38 3.64
C HIS A 157 0.74 -29.53 2.40
N PHE A 158 1.70 -29.25 1.52
CA PHE A 158 1.44 -28.45 0.32
C PHE A 158 0.38 -29.06 -0.60
N PRO A 159 0.37 -30.40 -0.87
CA PRO A 159 -0.70 -30.99 -1.67
C PRO A 159 -2.09 -30.80 -1.08
N GLU A 160 -2.24 -30.94 0.25
CA GLU A 160 -3.52 -30.72 0.95
C GLU A 160 -3.93 -29.25 0.91
N MET A 161 -2.98 -28.33 1.12
CA MET A 161 -3.18 -26.88 1.04
C MET A 161 -3.69 -26.48 -0.34
N VAL A 162 -3.00 -26.87 -1.40
CA VAL A 162 -3.39 -26.57 -2.79
C VAL A 162 -4.75 -27.14 -3.11
N ALA A 163 -5.01 -28.40 -2.77
CA ALA A 163 -6.33 -29.02 -2.94
C ALA A 163 -7.42 -28.27 -2.18
N GLY A 164 -7.13 -27.74 -0.99
CA GLY A 164 -8.05 -26.91 -0.21
C GLY A 164 -8.41 -25.62 -0.90
N PHE A 165 -7.40 -24.87 -1.39
CA PHE A 165 -7.61 -23.64 -2.15
C PHE A 165 -8.38 -23.89 -3.45
N GLU A 166 -8.03 -24.93 -4.19
CA GLU A 166 -8.71 -25.26 -5.45
C GLU A 166 -10.18 -25.68 -5.21
N ARG A 167 -10.50 -26.36 -4.11
CA ARG A 167 -11.89 -26.63 -3.70
C ARG A 167 -12.66 -25.33 -3.41
N LEU A 168 -12.06 -24.38 -2.69
CA LEU A 168 -12.69 -23.08 -2.42
C LEU A 168 -12.89 -22.28 -3.70
N ARG A 169 -11.94 -22.34 -4.64
CA ARG A 169 -12.03 -21.68 -5.95
C ARG A 169 -13.13 -22.31 -6.80
N ALA A 170 -13.22 -23.63 -6.87
CA ALA A 170 -14.29 -24.35 -7.56
C ALA A 170 -15.69 -24.06 -6.99
N ALA A 171 -15.75 -23.83 -5.66
CA ALA A 171 -16.98 -23.40 -4.97
C ALA A 171 -17.27 -21.91 -5.10
N SER A 172 -16.48 -21.14 -5.88
CA SER A 172 -16.58 -19.69 -6.06
C SER A 172 -16.49 -18.88 -4.76
N LYS A 173 -15.89 -19.45 -3.71
CA LYS A 173 -15.66 -18.75 -2.43
C LYS A 173 -14.44 -17.84 -2.49
N ILE A 174 -13.48 -18.17 -3.34
CA ILE A 174 -12.31 -17.35 -3.64
C ILE A 174 -12.11 -17.29 -5.16
N ARG A 175 -11.57 -16.19 -5.66
CA ARG A 175 -11.23 -16.04 -7.10
C ARG A 175 -9.82 -16.53 -7.40
N SER A 176 -8.89 -16.29 -6.46
CA SER A 176 -7.49 -16.70 -6.55
C SER A 176 -6.95 -16.99 -5.15
N TRP A 177 -5.78 -17.63 -5.09
CA TRP A 177 -5.09 -17.89 -3.84
C TRP A 177 -3.60 -17.61 -3.97
N GLY A 178 -2.92 -17.48 -2.87
CA GLY A 178 -1.49 -17.25 -2.78
C GLY A 178 -0.95 -17.65 -1.41
N VAL A 179 0.30 -17.28 -1.18
CA VAL A 179 0.99 -17.57 0.08
C VAL A 179 1.59 -16.30 0.68
N SER A 180 2.08 -16.41 1.91
CA SER A 180 2.80 -15.34 2.59
C SER A 180 4.03 -15.91 3.28
N ASN A 181 5.14 -15.16 3.25
CA ASN A 181 6.41 -15.47 3.90
C ASN A 181 7.14 -16.72 3.38
N PHE A 182 6.86 -17.15 2.15
CA PHE A 182 7.57 -18.27 1.53
C PHE A 182 8.95 -17.84 1.01
N SER A 183 9.96 -18.67 1.28
CA SER A 183 11.28 -18.58 0.65
C SER A 183 11.23 -19.08 -0.81
N VAL A 184 12.28 -18.78 -1.60
CA VAL A 184 12.41 -19.31 -2.97
C VAL A 184 12.27 -20.83 -2.99
N ARG A 185 12.97 -21.53 -2.10
CA ARG A 185 12.89 -23.00 -2.02
C ARG A 185 11.45 -23.48 -1.79
N GLN A 186 10.72 -22.85 -0.89
CA GLN A 186 9.31 -23.22 -0.65
C GLN A 186 8.41 -22.92 -1.86
N MET A 187 8.71 -21.86 -2.60
CA MET A 187 8.01 -21.56 -3.85
C MET A 187 8.32 -22.59 -4.94
N GLU A 188 9.59 -23.02 -5.06
CA GLU A 188 9.99 -24.09 -5.99
C GLU A 188 9.30 -25.41 -5.63
N ASP A 189 9.30 -25.80 -4.35
CA ASP A 189 8.61 -26.99 -3.87
C ASP A 189 7.09 -26.91 -4.13
N LEU A 190 6.47 -25.73 -3.96
CA LEU A 190 5.06 -25.50 -4.22
C LEU A 190 4.74 -25.62 -5.73
N PHE A 191 5.57 -25.02 -6.59
CA PHE A 191 5.39 -25.05 -8.04
C PHE A 191 5.66 -26.44 -8.63
N GLY A 192 6.38 -27.29 -7.90
CA GLY A 192 6.64 -28.68 -8.27
C GLY A 192 5.45 -29.64 -8.07
N ILE A 193 4.36 -29.19 -7.42
CA ILE A 193 3.16 -30.01 -7.21
C ILE A 193 2.02 -29.61 -8.17
N PRO A 194 1.12 -30.56 -8.52
CA PRO A 194 -0.01 -30.26 -9.40
C PRO A 194 -0.82 -29.05 -8.93
N GLN A 195 -1.03 -28.08 -9.82
CA GLN A 195 -1.76 -26.83 -9.57
C GLN A 195 -1.08 -25.85 -8.60
N GLY A 196 0.13 -26.15 -8.10
CA GLY A 196 0.90 -25.23 -7.25
C GLY A 196 1.32 -23.96 -7.99
N ASP A 197 1.53 -24.05 -9.30
CA ASP A 197 1.80 -22.94 -10.23
C ASP A 197 0.64 -21.94 -10.38
N ARG A 198 -0.55 -22.26 -9.84
CA ARG A 198 -1.69 -21.34 -9.76
C ARG A 198 -1.61 -20.33 -8.60
N CYS A 199 -0.58 -20.43 -7.77
CA CYS A 199 -0.28 -19.44 -6.74
C CYS A 199 -0.13 -18.05 -7.36
N ALA A 200 -0.98 -17.11 -6.96
CA ALA A 200 -1.08 -15.81 -7.62
C ALA A 200 -0.08 -14.78 -7.08
N THR A 201 0.43 -14.96 -5.86
CA THR A 201 1.36 -14.03 -5.20
C THR A 201 2.02 -14.65 -3.98
N ASN A 202 3.15 -14.08 -3.59
CA ASN A 202 3.76 -14.26 -2.27
C ASN A 202 3.78 -12.91 -1.54
N GLN A 203 3.10 -12.83 -0.37
CA GLN A 203 3.09 -11.63 0.44
C GLN A 203 4.24 -11.67 1.46
N VAL A 204 5.16 -10.71 1.39
CA VAL A 204 6.40 -10.69 2.19
C VAL A 204 6.75 -9.29 2.68
N PRO A 205 7.59 -9.15 3.73
CA PRO A 205 8.05 -7.83 4.14
C PRO A 205 8.96 -7.24 3.06
N TYR A 206 8.65 -6.03 2.60
CA TYR A 206 9.50 -5.32 1.65
C TYR A 206 9.33 -3.82 1.77
N SER A 207 10.44 -3.14 1.91
CA SER A 207 10.55 -1.69 1.96
C SER A 207 11.98 -1.29 1.58
N ILE A 208 12.21 0.01 1.38
CA ILE A 208 13.58 0.50 1.18
C ILE A 208 14.52 0.18 2.33
N GLY A 209 14.01 0.07 3.57
CA GLY A 209 14.78 -0.36 4.76
C GLY A 209 14.85 -1.87 4.94
N HIS A 210 14.12 -2.66 4.15
CA HIS A 210 14.10 -4.13 4.22
C HIS A 210 14.09 -4.72 2.82
N ARG A 211 15.26 -4.91 2.22
CA ARG A 211 15.47 -5.23 0.81
C ARG A 211 15.90 -6.69 0.55
N SER A 212 15.85 -7.55 1.55
CA SER A 212 16.40 -8.92 1.47
C SER A 212 15.86 -9.75 0.31
N ILE A 213 14.60 -9.55 -0.08
CA ILE A 213 13.96 -10.27 -1.18
C ILE A 213 14.53 -9.93 -2.57
N GLU A 214 15.20 -8.79 -2.73
CA GLU A 214 15.80 -8.37 -3.99
C GLU A 214 16.94 -9.30 -4.44
N ARG A 215 17.54 -10.07 -3.49
CA ARG A 215 18.63 -11.00 -3.81
C ARG A 215 18.16 -12.18 -4.67
N ASN A 216 17.00 -12.74 -4.37
CA ASN A 216 16.56 -13.99 -4.99
C ASN A 216 15.02 -14.10 -5.18
N LEU A 217 14.21 -13.77 -4.17
CA LEU A 217 12.77 -14.00 -4.24
C LEU A 217 12.08 -13.08 -5.26
N LEU A 218 12.40 -11.80 -5.26
CA LEU A 218 11.80 -10.85 -6.22
C LEU A 218 12.16 -11.21 -7.67
N PRO A 219 13.44 -11.50 -8.04
CA PRO A 219 13.79 -12.01 -9.37
C PRO A 219 13.08 -13.33 -9.71
N TRP A 220 12.97 -14.26 -8.76
CA TRP A 220 12.26 -15.51 -8.97
C TRP A 220 10.77 -15.27 -9.30
N CYS A 221 10.10 -14.41 -8.54
CA CYS A 221 8.71 -14.04 -8.78
C CYS A 221 8.53 -13.39 -10.16
N GLU A 222 9.44 -12.48 -10.55
CA GLU A 222 9.41 -11.84 -11.87
C GLU A 222 9.53 -12.85 -13.01
N GLN A 223 10.44 -13.81 -12.90
CA GLN A 223 10.61 -14.89 -13.89
C GLN A 223 9.36 -15.75 -14.05
N HIS A 224 8.54 -15.89 -13.01
CA HIS A 224 7.29 -16.64 -13.02
C HIS A 224 6.05 -15.77 -13.30
N GLY A 225 6.23 -14.48 -13.63
CA GLY A 225 5.13 -13.56 -13.89
C GLY A 225 4.22 -13.34 -12.69
N MET A 226 4.73 -13.56 -11.48
CA MET A 226 3.99 -13.48 -10.22
C MET A 226 4.35 -12.18 -9.48
N PRO A 227 3.39 -11.29 -9.20
CA PRO A 227 3.65 -10.10 -8.39
C PRO A 227 3.89 -10.45 -6.92
N VAL A 228 4.63 -9.59 -6.23
CA VAL A 228 4.84 -9.64 -4.78
C VAL A 228 3.92 -8.65 -4.10
N MET A 229 3.28 -9.05 -2.99
CA MET A 229 2.61 -8.11 -2.09
C MET A 229 3.56 -7.74 -0.95
N ALA A 230 3.83 -6.43 -0.81
CA ALA A 230 4.78 -5.89 0.17
C ALA A 230 4.04 -5.42 1.42
N TYR A 231 4.12 -6.19 2.51
CA TYR A 231 3.68 -5.69 3.80
C TYR A 231 4.79 -4.92 4.54
N SER A 232 4.42 -4.10 5.53
CA SER A 232 5.33 -3.19 6.24
C SER A 232 6.16 -2.28 5.33
N PRO A 233 5.59 -1.68 4.28
CA PRO A 233 6.35 -0.91 3.28
C PRO A 233 6.95 0.39 3.84
N LEU A 234 6.52 0.83 5.04
CA LEU A 234 7.02 2.00 5.76
C LEU A 234 7.99 1.64 6.90
N GLY A 235 8.53 0.41 6.92
CA GLY A 235 9.55 -0.02 7.90
C GLY A 235 8.99 -0.76 9.12
N GLY A 236 7.77 -1.29 9.04
CA GLY A 236 7.15 -2.10 10.10
C GLY A 236 6.71 -1.32 11.33
N PRO A 237 6.61 -1.96 12.51
CA PRO A 237 6.17 -1.31 13.73
C PRO A 237 6.99 -0.06 14.06
N GLY A 238 6.30 1.06 14.33
CA GLY A 238 6.93 2.36 14.58
C GLY A 238 7.33 3.13 13.33
N ALA A 239 7.09 2.56 12.12
CA ALA A 239 7.27 3.22 10.82
C ALA A 239 8.57 4.04 10.73
N SER A 240 9.70 3.38 10.96
CA SER A 240 11.03 4.01 11.09
C SER A 240 11.41 4.88 9.88
N LEU A 241 10.96 4.49 8.69
CA LEU A 241 11.21 5.22 7.44
C LEU A 241 10.57 6.61 7.40
N LEU A 242 9.51 6.86 8.18
CA LEU A 242 8.90 8.20 8.26
C LEU A 242 9.84 9.25 8.88
N ARG A 243 10.87 8.82 9.61
CA ARG A 243 11.88 9.67 10.23
C ARG A 243 13.21 9.69 9.48
N ASP A 244 13.27 9.03 8.33
CA ASP A 244 14.48 9.02 7.51
C ASP A 244 14.72 10.41 6.88
N PRO A 245 15.89 11.05 7.16
CA PRO A 245 16.15 12.41 6.70
C PRO A 245 16.30 12.50 5.17
N THR A 246 16.72 11.43 4.50
CA THR A 246 16.88 11.42 3.03
C THR A 246 15.51 11.35 2.36
N LEU A 247 14.62 10.46 2.85
CA LEU A 247 13.23 10.40 2.38
C LEU A 247 12.50 11.73 2.62
N ALA A 248 12.67 12.32 3.80
CA ALA A 248 12.05 13.62 4.14
C ALA A 248 12.55 14.75 3.24
N ARG A 249 13.86 14.82 2.96
CA ARG A 249 14.47 15.83 2.07
C ARG A 249 13.98 15.69 0.63
N ILE A 250 13.92 14.47 0.10
CA ILE A 250 13.39 14.23 -1.25
C ILE A 250 11.91 14.58 -1.30
N GLY A 251 11.14 14.17 -0.29
CA GLY A 251 9.72 14.47 -0.16
C GLY A 251 9.46 15.98 -0.17
N ALA A 252 10.19 16.74 0.65
CA ALA A 252 10.08 18.20 0.70
C ALA A 252 10.37 18.86 -0.67
N ALA A 253 11.41 18.39 -1.39
CA ALA A 253 11.73 18.88 -2.73
C ALA A 253 10.65 18.55 -3.77
N ARG A 254 9.84 17.52 -3.53
CA ARG A 254 8.75 17.07 -4.41
C ARG A 254 7.36 17.51 -3.92
N GLY A 255 7.28 18.29 -2.83
CA GLY A 255 6.01 18.72 -2.22
C GLY A 255 5.15 17.56 -1.67
N CYS A 256 5.79 16.48 -1.20
CA CYS A 256 5.11 15.31 -0.64
C CYS A 256 5.81 14.78 0.62
N SER A 257 5.23 13.78 1.28
CA SER A 257 5.76 13.22 2.52
C SER A 257 6.87 12.17 2.27
N ALA A 258 7.66 11.88 3.31
CA ALA A 258 8.62 10.76 3.31
C ALA A 258 7.93 9.42 3.02
N ALA A 259 6.69 9.24 3.49
CA ALA A 259 5.87 8.07 3.21
C ALA A 259 5.61 7.90 1.72
N ALA A 260 5.23 8.98 1.02
CA ALA A 260 4.99 8.95 -0.42
C ALA A 260 6.24 8.52 -1.19
N ILE A 261 7.43 9.02 -0.81
CA ILE A 261 8.70 8.63 -1.42
C ILE A 261 9.01 7.14 -1.17
N ALA A 262 8.90 6.69 0.08
CA ALA A 262 9.15 5.29 0.45
C ALA A 262 8.22 4.32 -0.30
N LEU A 263 6.93 4.65 -0.41
CA LEU A 263 5.95 3.85 -1.14
C LEU A 263 6.18 3.89 -2.65
N ALA A 264 6.48 5.07 -3.24
CA ALA A 264 6.83 5.18 -4.66
C ALA A 264 8.07 4.37 -5.00
N TRP A 265 9.06 4.32 -4.09
CA TRP A 265 10.22 3.46 -4.23
C TRP A 265 9.84 1.98 -4.19
N THR A 266 8.98 1.56 -3.25
CA THR A 266 8.55 0.16 -3.11
C THR A 266 7.85 -0.36 -4.37
N ILE A 267 7.01 0.45 -5.00
CA ILE A 267 6.25 0.07 -6.21
C ILE A 267 6.92 0.44 -7.54
N ARG A 268 8.20 0.86 -7.52
CA ARG A 268 8.89 1.44 -8.68
C ARG A 268 9.02 0.52 -9.90
N ASN A 269 9.13 -0.78 -9.66
CA ASN A 269 9.43 -1.77 -10.71
C ASN A 269 8.17 -2.37 -11.38
N GLY A 270 6.94 -1.99 -10.95
CA GLY A 270 5.69 -2.41 -11.60
C GLY A 270 5.24 -3.85 -11.29
N ASN A 271 5.97 -4.61 -10.46
CA ASN A 271 5.63 -5.98 -10.06
C ASN A 271 5.45 -6.15 -8.54
N VAL A 272 5.25 -5.04 -7.83
CA VAL A 272 5.05 -5.03 -6.37
C VAL A 272 3.79 -4.24 -6.04
N ILE A 273 2.96 -4.82 -5.18
CA ILE A 273 1.78 -4.19 -4.57
C ILE A 273 2.14 -3.86 -3.13
N ALA A 274 2.25 -2.58 -2.78
CA ALA A 274 2.49 -2.19 -1.39
C ALA A 274 1.16 -2.01 -0.63
N ILE A 275 1.13 -2.49 0.62
CA ILE A 275 -0.07 -2.44 1.48
C ILE A 275 0.21 -1.73 2.81
N PRO A 276 0.46 -0.40 2.78
CA PRO A 276 0.60 0.37 4.01
C PRO A 276 -0.71 0.37 4.81
N GLU A 277 -0.59 0.33 6.14
CA GLU A 277 -1.72 0.51 7.06
C GLU A 277 -1.79 1.94 7.55
N SER A 278 -3.01 2.48 7.66
CA SER A 278 -3.25 3.73 8.36
C SER A 278 -4.70 3.84 8.83
N GLY A 279 -4.90 4.22 10.10
CA GLY A 279 -6.20 4.62 10.65
C GLY A 279 -6.50 6.12 10.47
N SER A 280 -5.68 6.87 9.72
CA SER A 280 -5.82 8.32 9.50
C SER A 280 -6.06 8.63 8.01
N ALA A 281 -7.17 9.29 7.70
CA ALA A 281 -7.47 9.73 6.33
C ALA A 281 -6.41 10.72 5.79
N ALA A 282 -5.78 11.52 6.65
CA ALA A 282 -4.69 12.42 6.26
C ALA A 282 -3.48 11.64 5.76
N HIS A 283 -3.02 10.63 6.52
CA HIS A 283 -1.90 9.78 6.12
C HIS A 283 -2.21 8.95 4.88
N VAL A 284 -3.46 8.49 4.72
CA VAL A 284 -3.90 7.78 3.50
C VAL A 284 -3.79 8.67 2.27
N LYS A 285 -4.16 9.96 2.37
CA LYS A 285 -4.00 10.94 1.28
C LYS A 285 -2.53 11.12 0.91
N GLU A 286 -1.65 11.22 1.91
CA GLU A 286 -0.19 11.30 1.68
C GLU A 286 0.34 10.04 0.99
N ASN A 287 -0.07 8.86 1.44
CA ASN A 287 0.34 7.58 0.86
C ASN A 287 -0.09 7.46 -0.61
N ALA A 288 -1.31 7.89 -0.94
CA ALA A 288 -1.89 7.78 -2.28
C ALA A 288 -1.09 8.54 -3.35
N VAL A 289 -0.33 9.58 -2.98
CA VAL A 289 0.58 10.32 -3.88
C VAL A 289 1.55 9.38 -4.59
N ALA A 290 1.97 8.30 -3.93
CA ALA A 290 2.88 7.31 -4.48
C ALA A 290 2.38 6.64 -5.78
N LEU A 291 1.06 6.57 -6.00
CA LEU A 291 0.47 5.95 -7.20
C LEU A 291 0.86 6.69 -8.50
N SER A 292 1.08 8.00 -8.43
CA SER A 292 1.45 8.83 -9.58
C SER A 292 2.90 9.33 -9.53
N LEU A 293 3.60 9.13 -8.40
CA LEU A 293 4.95 9.67 -8.19
C LEU A 293 6.02 8.77 -8.82
N THR A 294 6.77 9.30 -9.79
CA THR A 294 7.94 8.64 -10.37
C THR A 294 9.22 9.25 -9.81
N LEU A 295 10.06 8.42 -9.20
CA LEU A 295 11.38 8.82 -8.73
C LEU A 295 12.36 8.92 -9.90
N THR A 296 13.18 9.95 -9.90
CA THR A 296 14.24 10.13 -10.90
C THR A 296 15.41 9.16 -10.65
N PRO A 297 16.26 8.87 -11.66
CA PRO A 297 17.46 8.07 -11.46
C PRO A 297 18.38 8.63 -10.38
N GLN A 298 18.49 9.95 -10.25
CA GLN A 298 19.29 10.61 -9.22
C GLN A 298 18.73 10.41 -7.81
N GLU A 299 17.41 10.49 -7.66
CA GLU A 299 16.74 10.19 -6.38
C GLU A 299 16.94 8.73 -5.97
N LEU A 300 16.78 7.79 -6.91
CA LEU A 300 17.03 6.38 -6.68
C LEU A 300 18.48 6.12 -6.26
N GLN A 301 19.46 6.72 -6.94
CA GLN A 301 20.87 6.61 -6.58
C GLN A 301 21.13 7.17 -5.17
N THR A 302 20.53 8.29 -4.83
CA THR A 302 20.65 8.90 -3.50
C THR A 302 20.08 7.99 -2.41
N LEU A 303 18.94 7.37 -2.69
CA LEU A 303 18.30 6.41 -1.78
C LEU A 303 19.11 5.12 -1.64
N ASP A 304 19.67 4.59 -2.73
CA ASP A 304 20.51 3.39 -2.72
C ASP A 304 21.85 3.61 -1.97
N ALA A 305 22.36 4.84 -1.93
CA ALA A 305 23.56 5.18 -1.17
C ALA A 305 23.31 5.08 0.36
N VAL A 306 22.10 5.39 0.83
CA VAL A 306 21.71 5.36 2.26
C VAL A 306 21.12 3.98 2.64
N HIS A 307 20.37 3.38 1.73
CA HIS A 307 19.74 2.07 1.87
C HIS A 307 20.26 1.12 0.78
N PRO A 308 21.49 0.62 0.90
CA PRO A 308 22.09 -0.16 -0.17
C PRO A 308 21.32 -1.45 -0.45
N PRO A 309 21.24 -1.87 -1.72
CA PRO A 309 20.70 -3.17 -2.07
C PRO A 309 21.50 -4.28 -1.36
N PRO A 310 20.89 -5.44 -1.08
CA PRO A 310 21.60 -6.55 -0.47
C PRO A 310 22.78 -6.96 -1.35
N GLY A 311 23.95 -7.13 -0.75
CA GLY A 311 25.17 -7.60 -1.46
C GLY A 311 24.87 -8.88 -2.24
N ARG A 312 25.47 -9.00 -3.42
CA ARG A 312 25.35 -10.19 -4.29
C ARG A 312 25.97 -11.42 -3.66
#